data_7954b1616c742d166ad5bb64ce6aba41
#
_entry.id   7954b1616c742d166ad5bb64ce6aba41
#
_cell.length_a   1.000
_cell.length_b   1.000
_cell.length_c   1.000
_cell.angle_alpha   90.00
_cell.angle_beta   90.00
_cell.angle_gamma   90.00
#
_symmetry.space_group_name_H-M   'P 1'
#
loop_
_entity.id
_entity.type
_entity.pdbx_description
1 polymer ?
#
loop_
_entity_poly.entity_id
_entity_poly.type
_entity_poly.pdbx_seq_one_letter_code
_entity_poly.pdbx_strand_id
1 'polypeptide(L)'
;ITEAACKGVPMLLADLVGGCETRNQAFFSAHGWAASCDTDAIAGSALSLLADDDRRRRMVETQRRDFDGQAAQRIADAVLSRCGKARVLL
;
A
#
# COMPACT_ATOMS: atom_id res chain seq x y z
N ILE A 1 -3.10 0.10 5.65
CA ILE A 1 -2.85 -0.65 4.41
C ILE A 1 -1.43 -0.48 3.88
N THR A 2 -0.81 0.66 4.12
CA THR A 2 0.59 0.90 3.75
C THR A 2 1.52 -0.09 4.44
N GLU A 3 1.26 -0.41 5.69
CA GLU A 3 2.05 -1.39 6.45
C GLU A 3 2.00 -2.78 5.81
N ALA A 4 0.84 -3.21 5.34
CA ALA A 4 0.70 -4.48 4.65
C ALA A 4 1.48 -4.47 3.33
N ALA A 5 1.43 -3.36 2.58
CA ALA A 5 2.19 -3.22 1.34
C ALA A 5 3.71 -3.28 1.59
N CYS A 6 4.18 -2.64 2.65
CA CYS A 6 5.61 -2.70 3.04
C CYS A 6 6.05 -4.12 3.41
N LYS A 7 5.15 -4.92 3.96
CA LYS A 7 5.44 -6.31 4.33
C LYS A 7 5.31 -7.29 3.16
N GLY A 8 4.81 -6.85 2.01
CA GLY A 8 4.60 -7.72 0.87
C GLY A 8 3.46 -8.71 1.07
N VAL A 9 2.34 -8.24 1.59
CA VAL A 9 1.15 -9.06 1.88
C VAL A 9 0.07 -8.77 0.84
N PRO A 10 -0.48 -9.79 0.17
CA PRO A 10 -1.63 -9.58 -0.73
C PRO A 10 -2.80 -8.99 0.03
N MET A 11 -3.48 -8.03 -0.59
CA MET A 11 -4.57 -7.29 0.06
C MET A 11 -5.83 -7.31 -0.78
N LEU A 12 -6.95 -7.47 -0.10
CA LEU A 12 -8.28 -7.24 -0.67
C LEU A 12 -8.95 -6.13 0.14
N LEU A 13 -9.25 -5.03 -0.52
CA LEU A 13 -9.85 -3.86 0.12
C LEU A 13 -11.34 -3.78 -0.15
N ALA A 14 -12.12 -3.57 0.90
CA ALA A 14 -13.55 -3.35 0.81
C ALA A 14 -13.92 -2.14 1.66
N ASP A 15 -14.70 -1.23 1.10
CA ASP A 15 -15.11 -0.01 1.80
C ASP A 15 -16.39 -0.28 2.60
N LEU A 16 -16.21 -0.57 3.88
CA LEU A 16 -17.32 -0.83 4.80
C LEU A 16 -17.98 0.46 5.29
N VAL A 17 -17.24 1.57 5.27
CA VAL A 17 -17.74 2.88 5.69
C VAL A 17 -17.56 3.82 4.51
N GLY A 18 -18.62 3.98 3.74
CA GLY A 18 -18.58 4.74 2.50
C GLY A 18 -17.97 6.13 2.67
N GLY A 19 -17.08 6.49 1.76
CA GLY A 19 -16.51 7.82 1.63
C GLY A 19 -15.17 8.06 2.32
N CYS A 20 -14.84 7.36 3.40
CA CYS A 20 -13.60 7.60 4.14
C CYS A 20 -12.37 6.99 3.46
N GLU A 21 -12.51 5.76 2.96
CA GLU A 21 -11.38 5.00 2.42
C GLU A 21 -11.47 4.79 0.91
N THR A 22 -12.49 5.33 0.26
CA THR A 22 -12.72 5.11 -1.18
C THR A 22 -11.54 5.54 -2.03
N ARG A 23 -10.92 6.67 -1.71
CA ARG A 23 -9.76 7.18 -2.44
C ARG A 23 -8.54 6.27 -2.27
N ASN A 24 -8.29 5.80 -1.06
CA ASN A 24 -7.19 4.88 -0.79
C ASN A 24 -7.39 3.56 -1.50
N GLN A 25 -8.62 3.04 -1.48
CA GLN A 25 -8.98 1.82 -2.18
C GLN A 25 -8.71 1.94 -3.68
N ALA A 26 -9.18 3.01 -4.31
CA ALA A 26 -8.98 3.26 -5.73
C ALA A 26 -7.50 3.46 -6.07
N PHE A 27 -6.79 4.22 -5.25
CA PHE A 27 -5.37 4.51 -5.44
C PHE A 27 -4.53 3.23 -5.37
N PHE A 28 -4.73 2.41 -4.35
CA PHE A 28 -4.00 1.16 -4.17
C PHE A 28 -4.31 0.16 -5.28
N SER A 29 -5.58 0.07 -5.70
CA SER A 29 -5.98 -0.81 -6.80
C SER A 29 -5.39 -0.38 -8.12
N ALA A 30 -5.39 0.92 -8.41
CA ALA A 30 -4.84 1.47 -9.65
C ALA A 30 -3.34 1.21 -9.79
N HIS A 31 -2.60 1.16 -8.68
CA HIS A 31 -1.18 0.88 -8.68
C HIS A 31 -0.84 -0.61 -8.64
N GLY A 32 -1.84 -1.48 -8.54
CA GLY A 32 -1.63 -2.92 -8.48
C GLY A 32 -1.13 -3.43 -7.14
N TRP A 33 -1.23 -2.62 -6.08
CA TRP A 33 -0.78 -3.00 -4.73
C TRP A 33 -1.84 -3.79 -3.97
N ALA A 34 -3.08 -3.71 -4.40
CA ALA A 34 -4.22 -4.36 -3.76
C ALA A 34 -5.29 -4.67 -4.80
N ALA A 35 -6.15 -5.62 -4.47
CA ALA A 35 -7.41 -5.82 -5.16
C ALA A 35 -8.51 -5.10 -4.38
N SER A 36 -9.60 -4.74 -5.04
CA SER A 36 -10.74 -4.12 -4.39
C SER A 36 -12.03 -4.81 -4.79
N CYS A 37 -13.02 -4.76 -3.92
CA CYS A 37 -14.34 -5.31 -4.18
C CYS A 37 -15.40 -4.53 -3.39
N ASP A 38 -16.66 -4.75 -3.78
CA ASP A 38 -17.78 -4.25 -3.00
C ASP A 38 -17.94 -5.08 -1.73
N THR A 39 -18.56 -4.48 -0.73
CA THR A 39 -18.75 -5.12 0.59
C THR A 39 -19.48 -6.45 0.50
N ASP A 40 -20.49 -6.56 -0.35
CA ASP A 40 -21.29 -7.77 -0.51
C ASP A 40 -20.58 -8.85 -1.36
N ALA A 41 -19.46 -8.52 -1.97
CA ALA A 41 -18.66 -9.45 -2.77
C ALA A 41 -17.38 -9.92 -2.06
N ILE A 42 -17.20 -9.61 -0.78
CA ILE A 42 -15.95 -9.90 -0.04
C ILE A 42 -15.60 -11.39 -0.08
N ALA A 43 -16.56 -12.27 0.25
CA ALA A 43 -16.29 -13.70 0.33
C ALA A 43 -15.84 -14.28 -1.02
N GLY A 44 -16.57 -13.97 -2.08
CA GLY A 44 -16.22 -14.43 -3.42
C GLY A 44 -14.90 -13.88 -3.92
N SER A 45 -14.65 -12.59 -3.68
CA SER A 45 -13.41 -11.93 -4.07
C SER A 45 -12.21 -12.47 -3.30
N ALA A 46 -12.38 -12.76 -2.01
CA ALA A 46 -11.32 -13.36 -1.20
C ALA A 46 -10.98 -14.76 -1.70
N LEU A 47 -11.96 -15.59 -2.00
CA LEU A 47 -11.74 -16.92 -2.54
C LEU A 47 -11.05 -16.87 -3.91
N SER A 48 -11.47 -15.96 -4.78
CA SER A 48 -10.83 -15.75 -6.07
C SER A 48 -9.36 -15.37 -5.93
N LEU A 49 -9.06 -14.46 -5.03
CA LEU A 49 -7.68 -14.02 -4.78
C LEU A 49 -6.82 -15.15 -4.21
N LEU A 50 -7.37 -15.91 -3.27
CA LEU A 50 -6.67 -17.06 -2.68
C LEU A 50 -6.39 -18.16 -3.70
N ALA A 51 -7.26 -18.33 -4.68
CA ALA A 51 -7.09 -19.33 -5.72
C ALA A 51 -6.15 -18.90 -6.85
N ASP A 52 -5.83 -17.62 -6.94
CA ASP A 52 -5.02 -17.07 -8.02
C ASP A 52 -3.60 -16.71 -7.53
N ASP A 53 -2.72 -17.71 -7.55
CA ASP A 53 -1.33 -17.57 -7.10
C ASP A 53 -0.57 -16.51 -7.91
N ASP A 54 -0.78 -16.45 -9.21
CA ASP A 54 -0.09 -15.51 -10.08
C ASP A 54 -0.49 -14.06 -9.77
N ARG A 55 -1.78 -13.84 -9.50
CA ARG A 55 -2.28 -12.53 -9.14
C ARG A 55 -1.68 -12.05 -7.81
N ARG A 56 -1.65 -12.93 -6.81
CA ARG A 56 -1.03 -12.62 -5.52
C ARG A 56 0.45 -12.32 -5.67
N ARG A 57 1.16 -13.11 -6.48
CA ARG A 57 2.58 -12.91 -6.74
C ARG A 57 2.84 -11.57 -7.39
N ARG A 58 2.09 -11.21 -8.43
CA ARG A 58 2.24 -9.90 -9.09
C ARG A 58 1.96 -8.75 -8.15
N MET A 59 0.96 -8.90 -7.28
CA MET A 59 0.63 -7.90 -6.27
C MET A 59 1.79 -7.67 -5.32
N VAL A 60 2.37 -8.73 -4.79
CA VAL A 60 3.52 -8.67 -3.88
C VAL A 60 4.74 -8.08 -4.58
N GLU A 61 5.02 -8.47 -5.81
CA GLU A 61 6.13 -7.93 -6.59
C GLU A 61 5.99 -6.42 -6.79
N THR A 62 4.80 -5.97 -7.12
CA THR A 62 4.50 -4.54 -7.30
C THR A 62 4.65 -3.79 -5.99
N GLN A 63 4.17 -4.35 -4.89
CA GLN A 63 4.34 -3.79 -3.56
C GLN A 63 5.82 -3.64 -3.20
N ARG A 64 6.61 -4.67 -3.40
CA ARG A 64 8.05 -4.67 -3.08
C ARG A 64 8.83 -3.69 -3.93
N ARG A 65 8.42 -3.51 -5.18
CA ARG A 65 9.03 -2.53 -6.07
C ARG A 65 8.79 -1.11 -5.57
N ASP A 66 7.58 -0.81 -5.10
CA ASP A 66 7.15 0.55 -4.77
C ASP A 66 7.26 0.88 -3.28
N PHE A 67 7.28 -0.13 -2.40
CA PHE A 67 7.38 0.05 -0.95
C PHE A 67 8.63 -0.66 -0.43
N ASP A 68 9.67 0.09 -0.20
CA ASP A 68 10.95 -0.46 0.26
C ASP A 68 11.15 -0.37 1.78
N GLY A 69 10.17 0.16 2.50
CA GLY A 69 10.26 0.32 3.95
C GLY A 69 11.17 1.47 4.39
N GLN A 70 11.65 2.30 3.45
CA GLN A 70 12.61 3.37 3.72
C GLN A 70 12.01 4.76 3.61
N ALA A 71 10.67 4.87 3.63
CA ALA A 71 10.00 6.16 3.47
C ALA A 71 10.39 7.15 4.58
N ALA A 72 10.42 6.69 5.83
CA ALA A 72 10.81 7.53 6.95
C ALA A 72 12.25 8.02 6.81
N GLN A 73 13.16 7.16 6.37
CA GLN A 73 14.55 7.53 6.14
C GLN A 73 14.69 8.55 5.01
N ARG A 74 13.95 8.37 3.92
CA ARG A 74 13.97 9.35 2.81
C ARG A 74 13.43 10.69 3.23
N ILE A 75 12.39 10.73 4.04
CA ILE A 75 11.82 11.97 4.58
C ILE A 75 12.84 12.66 5.49
N ALA A 76 13.46 11.91 6.39
CA ALA A 76 14.48 12.43 7.28
C ALA A 76 15.67 13.00 6.50
N ASP A 77 16.16 12.29 5.50
CA ASP A 77 17.27 12.72 4.66
C ASP A 77 16.92 14.00 3.88
N ALA A 78 15.71 14.09 3.36
CA ALA A 78 15.25 15.28 2.64
C ALA A 78 15.18 16.50 3.56
N VAL A 79 14.66 16.34 4.78
CA VAL A 79 14.59 17.41 5.79
C VAL A 79 15.99 17.86 6.18
N LEU A 80 16.87 16.92 6.52
CA LEU A 80 18.25 17.23 6.92
C LEU A 80 19.03 17.91 5.80
N SER A 81 18.83 17.50 4.56
CA SER A 81 19.45 18.13 3.40
C SER A 81 19.04 19.59 3.25
N ARG A 82 17.76 19.91 3.46
CA ARG A 82 17.24 21.27 3.37
C ARG A 82 17.60 22.15 4.56
N CYS A 83 17.72 21.53 5.73
CA CYS A 83 18.03 22.23 6.99
C CYS A 83 19.50 22.05 7.39
N GLY A 84 20.35 21.68 6.45
CA GLY A 84 21.72 21.25 6.74
C GLY A 84 22.55 22.22 7.58
N LYS A 85 22.42 23.52 7.35
CA LYS A 85 23.12 24.53 8.13
C LYS A 85 22.46 24.84 9.46
N ALA A 86 21.12 24.74 9.51
CA ALA A 86 20.38 25.03 10.73
C ALA A 86 20.63 24.01 11.83
N ARG A 87 20.86 22.75 11.49
CA ARG A 87 21.11 21.69 12.48
C ARG A 87 22.36 21.92 13.31
N VAL A 88 23.29 22.70 12.81
CA VAL A 88 24.53 23.02 13.52
C VAL A 88 24.25 23.80 14.78
N LEU A 89 23.09 24.44 14.86
CA LEU A 89 22.68 25.22 16.03
C LEU A 89 22.21 24.34 17.18
N LEU A 90 21.99 23.09 16.93
CA LEU A 90 21.57 22.15 17.94
C LEU A 90 22.78 21.52 18.63
#